data_e4fa120cac9ddd168fb0486e5d48e3b8
#
_entry.id   e4fa120cac9ddd168fb0486e5d48e3b8
#
_cell.length_a   1.000
_cell.length_b   1.000
_cell.length_c   1.000
_cell.angle_alpha   90.00
_cell.angle_beta   90.00
_cell.angle_gamma   90.00
#
_symmetry.space_group_name_H-M   'P 1'
#
loop_
_entity.id
_entity.type
_entity.pdbx_description
1 polymer ?
#
loop_
_entity_poly.entity_id
_entity_poly.type
_entity_poly.pdbx_seq_one_letter_code
_entity_poly.pdbx_strand_id
1 'polypeptide(L)'
;MKGREALFVGVNNGRYIDKEFSKWLQDSLTKKHKKIEPPKIKGEHLASYQRGEKLYMTGAACIACHGLEGGGLPNLGPPLDTSDWVNGSTARLARVLLHGLQGPITVSGERYTPPAAMPGLSMNPTIKDKDIADIVTFIRHAWSNRSDLVPESFIKEARQQTKDRQGIPYTEKDFK
;
A
#
# COMPACT_ATOMS: atom_id res chain seq x y z
N MET A 1 -11.72 29.29 14.39
CA MET A 1 -11.44 28.96 12.97
C MET A 1 -10.25 29.75 12.37
N LYS A 2 -9.99 30.98 12.75
CA LYS A 2 -8.86 31.79 12.20
C LYS A 2 -7.44 31.25 12.46
N GLY A 3 -7.22 30.48 13.52
CA GLY A 3 -5.88 29.98 13.87
C GLY A 3 -5.35 28.80 13.03
N ARG A 4 -6.22 28.06 12.36
CA ARG A 4 -5.81 26.89 11.54
C ARG A 4 -5.36 27.27 10.13
N GLU A 5 -5.99 28.30 9.54
CA GLU A 5 -5.55 28.84 8.25
C GLU A 5 -4.15 29.46 8.34
N ALA A 6 -3.84 30.13 9.44
CA ALA A 6 -2.53 30.73 9.68
C ALA A 6 -1.40 29.68 9.80
N LEU A 7 -1.69 28.49 10.35
CA LEU A 7 -0.70 27.41 10.47
C LEU A 7 -0.32 26.84 9.09
N PHE A 8 -1.28 26.74 8.18
CA PHE A 8 -1.04 26.23 6.82
C PHE A 8 -0.31 27.24 5.94
N VAL A 9 -0.60 28.52 6.08
CA VAL A 9 0.08 29.60 5.33
C VAL A 9 1.54 29.73 5.76
N GLY A 10 1.84 29.53 7.07
CA GLY A 10 3.21 29.60 7.59
C GLY A 10 4.13 28.45 7.15
N VAL A 11 3.57 27.26 6.94
CA VAL A 11 4.33 26.07 6.48
C VAL A 11 4.60 26.10 4.98
N ASN A 12 3.90 26.92 4.24
CA ASN A 12 3.83 26.82 2.80
C ASN A 12 4.80 27.72 2.03
N ASN A 13 5.48 28.63 2.67
CA ASN A 13 6.42 29.57 2.02
C ASN A 13 5.95 30.06 0.64
N GLY A 14 4.65 30.33 0.47
CA GLY A 14 4.07 30.78 -0.79
C GLY A 14 3.88 29.68 -1.85
N ARG A 15 4.07 28.40 -1.53
CA ARG A 15 3.75 27.31 -2.46
C ARG A 15 2.25 27.03 -2.47
N TYR A 16 1.71 26.86 -3.68
CA TYR A 16 0.33 26.51 -3.88
C TYR A 16 0.07 25.10 -3.37
N ILE A 17 -0.71 24.95 -2.29
CA ILE A 17 -1.26 23.65 -1.90
C ILE A 17 -2.59 23.49 -2.63
N ASP A 18 -2.71 22.39 -3.36
CA ASP A 18 -3.94 22.01 -4.02
C ASP A 18 -5.08 22.00 -2.99
N LYS A 19 -6.20 22.65 -3.35
CA LYS A 19 -7.39 22.72 -2.49
C LYS A 19 -7.95 21.34 -2.17
N GLU A 20 -7.82 20.37 -3.06
CA GLU A 20 -8.24 18.99 -2.83
C GLU A 20 -7.36 18.30 -1.79
N PHE A 21 -6.04 18.50 -1.84
CA PHE A 21 -5.13 17.99 -0.81
C PHE A 21 -5.39 18.64 0.55
N SER A 22 -5.63 19.94 0.58
CA SER A 22 -5.95 20.68 1.83
C SER A 22 -7.26 20.16 2.44
N LYS A 23 -8.28 19.92 1.62
CA LYS A 23 -9.55 19.34 2.04
C LYS A 23 -9.36 17.91 2.54
N TRP A 24 -8.63 17.07 1.80
CA TRP A 24 -8.33 15.71 2.22
C TRP A 24 -7.59 15.67 3.56
N LEU A 25 -6.59 16.53 3.75
CA LEU A 25 -5.83 16.61 5.00
C LEU A 25 -6.74 17.04 6.17
N GLN A 26 -7.62 18.01 5.94
CA GLN A 26 -8.58 18.46 6.94
C GLN A 26 -9.60 17.39 7.30
N ASP A 27 -10.12 16.68 6.30
CA ASP A 27 -11.03 15.54 6.48
C ASP A 27 -10.32 14.39 7.22
N SER A 28 -9.05 14.12 6.91
CA SER A 28 -8.24 13.08 7.56
C SER A 28 -7.95 13.41 9.03
N LEU A 29 -7.69 14.69 9.36
CA LEU A 29 -7.46 15.14 10.72
C LEU A 29 -8.73 15.20 11.57
N THR A 30 -9.90 15.31 10.92
CA THR A 30 -11.21 15.42 11.60
C THR A 30 -11.97 14.10 11.67
N LYS A 31 -11.64 13.13 10.81
CA LYS A 31 -12.22 11.78 10.90
C LYS A 31 -11.84 11.19 12.26
N LYS A 32 -12.85 10.83 13.06
CA LYS A 32 -12.66 9.92 14.19
C LYS A 32 -12.12 8.62 13.61
N HIS A 33 -10.85 8.30 13.90
CA HIS A 33 -10.25 7.04 13.47
C HIS A 33 -11.17 5.91 13.92
N LYS A 34 -11.69 5.15 12.94
CA LYS A 34 -12.47 3.95 13.24
C LYS A 34 -11.53 3.04 14.03
N LYS A 35 -11.92 2.69 15.24
CA LYS A 35 -11.13 1.76 16.06
C LYS A 35 -11.08 0.43 15.32
N ILE A 36 -9.97 0.20 14.62
CA ILE A 36 -9.77 -1.03 13.87
C ILE A 36 -9.42 -2.10 14.89
N GLU A 37 -10.24 -3.15 14.98
CA GLU A 37 -9.90 -4.29 15.82
C GLU A 37 -8.64 -4.96 15.28
N PRO A 38 -7.66 -5.28 16.15
CA PRO A 38 -6.46 -5.99 15.71
C PRO A 38 -6.87 -7.35 15.11
N PRO A 39 -6.13 -7.84 14.11
CA PRO A 39 -6.44 -9.12 13.51
C PRO A 39 -6.36 -10.24 14.54
N LYS A 40 -7.29 -11.19 14.48
CA LYS A 40 -7.35 -12.35 15.39
C LYS A 40 -6.30 -13.43 14.99
N ILE A 41 -5.07 -13.02 14.77
CA ILE A 41 -3.95 -13.89 14.43
C ILE A 41 -3.02 -14.05 15.65
N LYS A 42 -2.28 -15.17 15.73
CA LYS A 42 -1.43 -15.52 16.89
C LYS A 42 -0.10 -16.11 16.44
N GLY A 43 0.83 -16.22 17.38
CA GLY A 43 2.13 -16.85 17.17
C GLY A 43 2.93 -16.20 16.05
N GLU A 44 3.55 -17.01 15.18
CA GLU A 44 4.38 -16.52 14.07
C GLU A 44 3.59 -15.63 13.08
N HIS A 45 2.29 -15.86 12.91
CA HIS A 45 1.47 -15.01 12.05
C HIS A 45 1.34 -13.58 12.61
N LEU A 46 1.22 -13.44 13.94
CA LEU A 46 1.23 -12.13 14.58
C LEU A 46 2.60 -11.47 14.46
N ALA A 47 3.67 -12.23 14.65
CA ALA A 47 5.03 -11.73 14.48
C ALA A 47 5.30 -11.27 13.03
N SER A 48 4.84 -12.05 12.04
CA SER A 48 4.89 -11.67 10.62
C SER A 48 4.12 -10.37 10.35
N TYR A 49 2.90 -10.25 10.87
CA TYR A 49 2.09 -9.04 10.77
C TYR A 49 2.82 -7.81 11.32
N GLN A 50 3.42 -7.91 12.50
CA GLN A 50 4.14 -6.81 13.14
C GLN A 50 5.41 -6.41 12.38
N ARG A 51 6.14 -7.39 11.82
CA ARG A 51 7.28 -7.09 10.94
C ARG A 51 6.82 -6.40 9.65
N GLY A 52 5.73 -6.90 9.06
CA GLY A 52 5.14 -6.31 7.86
C GLY A 52 4.66 -4.88 8.08
N GLU A 53 4.03 -4.59 9.22
CA GLU A 53 3.65 -3.23 9.62
C GLU A 53 4.85 -2.30 9.66
N LYS A 54 5.94 -2.72 10.32
CA LYS A 54 7.18 -1.94 10.37
C LYS A 54 7.75 -1.67 8.97
N LEU A 55 7.77 -2.68 8.11
CA LEU A 55 8.25 -2.55 6.74
C LEU A 55 7.35 -1.61 5.90
N TYR A 56 6.04 -1.71 6.06
CA TYR A 56 5.06 -0.81 5.43
C TYR A 56 5.33 0.65 5.78
N MET A 57 5.62 0.92 7.07
CA MET A 57 5.87 2.27 7.57
C MET A 57 7.25 2.82 7.16
N THR A 58 8.29 1.97 7.08
CA THR A 58 9.68 2.42 6.96
C THR A 58 10.44 1.81 5.80
N GLY A 59 10.71 0.49 5.85
CA GLY A 59 11.65 -0.17 4.93
C GLY A 59 11.20 -0.20 3.48
N ALA A 60 9.92 -0.43 3.23
CA ALA A 60 9.31 -0.40 1.90
C ALA A 60 8.55 0.91 1.62
N ALA A 61 8.38 1.77 2.64
CA ALA A 61 7.77 3.09 2.58
C ALA A 61 6.38 3.14 1.89
N CYS A 62 5.60 2.07 1.99
CA CYS A 62 4.28 1.96 1.35
C CYS A 62 3.30 3.03 1.81
N ILE A 63 3.45 3.46 3.09
CA ILE A 63 2.66 4.52 3.71
C ILE A 63 2.70 5.83 2.92
N ALA A 64 3.78 6.12 2.21
CA ALA A 64 3.95 7.36 1.46
C ALA A 64 2.92 7.54 0.33
N CYS A 65 2.39 6.43 -0.20
CA CYS A 65 1.38 6.45 -1.27
C CYS A 65 0.03 5.91 -0.81
N HIS A 66 0.02 4.93 0.11
CA HIS A 66 -1.19 4.24 0.52
C HIS A 66 -1.78 4.72 1.84
N GLY A 67 -1.08 5.62 2.55
CA GLY A 67 -1.52 6.22 3.80
C GLY A 67 -1.45 5.28 5.00
N LEU A 68 -1.57 5.86 6.20
CA LEU A 68 -1.50 5.12 7.47
C LEU A 68 -2.64 4.12 7.61
N GLU A 69 -3.83 4.50 7.18
CA GLU A 69 -5.06 3.70 7.30
C GLU A 69 -5.34 2.86 6.03
N GLY A 70 -4.40 2.79 5.10
CA GLY A 70 -4.58 2.04 3.87
C GLY A 70 -5.66 2.59 2.94
N GLY A 71 -6.15 3.80 3.19
CA GLY A 71 -7.21 4.44 2.39
C GLY A 71 -6.72 5.04 1.07
N GLY A 72 -5.44 4.94 0.77
CA GLY A 72 -4.82 5.61 -0.35
C GLY A 72 -4.60 7.11 -0.10
N LEU A 73 -3.81 7.72 -0.95
CA LEU A 73 -3.58 9.17 -0.96
C LEU A 73 -3.94 9.74 -2.33
N PRO A 74 -4.64 10.90 -2.40
CA PRO A 74 -5.00 11.53 -3.64
C PRO A 74 -3.78 11.72 -4.56
N ASN A 75 -3.90 11.34 -5.82
CA ASN A 75 -2.86 11.44 -6.84
C ASN A 75 -1.53 10.69 -6.51
N LEU A 76 -1.50 9.79 -5.53
CA LEU A 76 -0.31 9.01 -5.18
C LEU A 76 -0.55 7.51 -5.29
N GLY A 77 -1.52 6.97 -4.56
CA GLY A 77 -1.80 5.56 -4.59
C GLY A 77 -3.24 5.21 -4.22
N PRO A 78 -3.78 4.12 -4.76
CA PRO A 78 -5.14 3.67 -4.46
C PRO A 78 -5.25 3.09 -3.04
N PRO A 79 -6.48 2.89 -2.54
CA PRO A 79 -6.71 2.24 -1.26
C PRO A 79 -6.23 0.79 -1.28
N LEU A 80 -5.70 0.34 -0.14
CA LEU A 80 -5.40 -1.06 0.17
C LEU A 80 -6.46 -1.67 1.09
N ASP A 81 -7.09 -0.84 1.93
CA ASP A 81 -8.21 -1.28 2.75
C ASP A 81 -9.39 -1.62 1.84
N THR A 82 -10.01 -2.79 2.08
CA THR A 82 -11.12 -3.34 1.28
C THR A 82 -10.83 -3.53 -0.22
N SER A 83 -9.58 -3.41 -0.65
CA SER A 83 -9.16 -3.53 -2.04
C SER A 83 -9.32 -4.96 -2.56
N ASP A 84 -9.97 -5.12 -3.72
CA ASP A 84 -10.05 -6.39 -4.45
C ASP A 84 -8.68 -6.85 -4.99
N TRP A 85 -7.71 -5.93 -5.12
CA TRP A 85 -6.33 -6.26 -5.47
C TRP A 85 -5.58 -6.89 -4.28
N VAL A 86 -5.85 -6.44 -3.08
CA VAL A 86 -5.25 -6.98 -1.84
C VAL A 86 -5.94 -8.27 -1.40
N ASN A 87 -7.27 -8.28 -1.40
CA ASN A 87 -8.07 -9.40 -0.88
C ASN A 87 -8.34 -10.49 -1.93
N GLY A 88 -8.03 -10.22 -3.19
CA GLY A 88 -8.23 -11.16 -4.29
C GLY A 88 -7.03 -12.09 -4.50
N SER A 89 -6.62 -12.25 -5.78
CA SER A 89 -5.56 -13.17 -6.18
C SER A 89 -4.22 -12.88 -5.50
N THR A 90 -3.74 -13.84 -4.71
CA THR A 90 -2.43 -13.81 -4.08
C THR A 90 -1.29 -13.75 -5.10
N ALA A 91 -1.45 -14.46 -6.22
CA ALA A 91 -0.44 -14.47 -7.29
C ALA A 91 -0.32 -13.09 -7.96
N ARG A 92 -1.44 -12.41 -8.20
CA ARG A 92 -1.45 -11.02 -8.70
C ARG A 92 -0.75 -10.10 -7.72
N LEU A 93 -1.14 -10.16 -6.44
CA LEU A 93 -0.57 -9.30 -5.40
C LEU A 93 0.94 -9.51 -5.25
N ALA A 94 1.42 -10.75 -5.21
CA ALA A 94 2.84 -11.06 -5.14
C ALA A 94 3.62 -10.48 -6.34
N ARG A 95 3.10 -10.62 -7.55
CA ARG A 95 3.71 -10.07 -8.77
C ARG A 95 3.78 -8.56 -8.75
N VAL A 96 2.71 -7.89 -8.29
CA VAL A 96 2.68 -6.44 -8.14
C VAL A 96 3.71 -5.96 -7.13
N LEU A 97 3.83 -6.62 -5.97
CA LEU A 97 4.84 -6.25 -4.98
C LEU A 97 6.27 -6.51 -5.48
N LEU A 98 6.48 -7.59 -6.24
CA LEU A 98 7.80 -7.91 -6.78
C LEU A 98 8.24 -6.92 -7.87
N HIS A 99 7.37 -6.57 -8.80
CA HIS A 99 7.77 -5.83 -10.01
C HIS A 99 7.16 -4.44 -10.14
N GLY A 100 6.17 -4.12 -9.30
CA GLY A 100 5.45 -2.85 -9.36
C GLY A 100 4.24 -2.87 -10.28
N LEU A 101 3.55 -1.74 -10.34
CA LEU A 101 2.33 -1.56 -11.14
C LEU A 101 2.32 -0.15 -11.74
N GLN A 102 1.95 -0.03 -12.99
CA GLN A 102 1.92 1.26 -13.69
C GLN A 102 0.63 1.46 -14.48
N GLY A 103 0.35 2.71 -14.75
CA GLY A 103 -0.81 3.13 -15.53
C GLY A 103 -2.12 3.05 -14.77
N PRO A 104 -3.22 3.32 -15.45
CA PRO A 104 -4.54 3.33 -14.84
C PRO A 104 -4.98 1.93 -14.39
N ILE A 105 -5.57 1.84 -13.19
CA ILE A 105 -6.12 0.61 -12.62
C ILE A 105 -7.52 0.84 -12.06
N THR A 106 -8.31 -0.22 -12.00
CA THR A 106 -9.60 -0.22 -11.32
C THR A 106 -9.47 -0.98 -10.00
N VAL A 107 -9.78 -0.34 -8.89
CA VAL A 107 -9.73 -0.93 -7.55
C VAL A 107 -11.13 -0.84 -6.94
N SER A 108 -11.73 -1.98 -6.60
CA SER A 108 -13.07 -2.07 -6.02
C SER A 108 -14.13 -1.25 -6.78
N GLY A 109 -14.02 -1.25 -8.12
CA GLY A 109 -14.94 -0.55 -9.02
C GLY A 109 -14.59 0.91 -9.32
N GLU A 110 -13.63 1.50 -8.62
CA GLU A 110 -13.19 2.89 -8.85
C GLU A 110 -11.93 2.95 -9.73
N ARG A 111 -11.87 3.95 -10.60
CA ARG A 111 -10.73 4.14 -11.52
C ARG A 111 -9.69 5.06 -10.90
N TYR A 112 -8.45 4.58 -10.85
CA TYR A 112 -7.28 5.31 -10.38
C TYR A 112 -6.28 5.48 -11.51
N THR A 113 -5.72 6.68 -11.64
CA THR A 113 -4.69 7.01 -12.62
C THR A 113 -3.52 7.69 -11.90
N PRO A 114 -2.67 6.92 -11.20
CA PRO A 114 -1.55 7.50 -10.49
C PRO A 114 -0.54 8.11 -11.48
N PRO A 115 0.09 9.24 -11.14
CA PRO A 115 1.03 9.96 -12.01
C PRO A 115 2.36 9.22 -12.19
N ALA A 116 2.67 8.30 -11.30
CA ALA A 116 3.90 7.51 -11.31
C ALA A 116 3.60 6.03 -11.09
N ALA A 117 4.52 5.17 -11.55
CA ALA A 117 4.45 3.75 -11.25
C ALA A 117 4.68 3.48 -9.77
N MET A 118 3.92 2.53 -9.20
CA MET A 118 4.26 1.91 -7.93
C MET A 118 5.55 1.11 -8.13
N PRO A 119 6.62 1.35 -7.37
CA PRO A 119 7.88 0.63 -7.53
C PRO A 119 7.74 -0.83 -7.07
N GLY A 120 8.43 -1.74 -7.77
CA GLY A 120 8.59 -3.12 -7.33
C GLY A 120 9.72 -3.29 -6.32
N LEU A 121 9.61 -4.30 -5.47
CA LEU A 121 10.58 -4.58 -4.41
C LEU A 121 11.65 -5.60 -4.83
N SER A 122 11.50 -6.26 -5.99
CA SER A 122 12.41 -7.33 -6.42
C SER A 122 13.85 -6.88 -6.63
N MET A 123 14.04 -5.63 -7.03
CA MET A 123 15.36 -5.04 -7.31
C MET A 123 16.01 -4.40 -6.09
N ASN A 124 15.29 -4.30 -4.97
CA ASN A 124 15.86 -3.79 -3.72
C ASN A 124 16.60 -4.92 -2.98
N PRO A 125 17.95 -4.87 -2.88
CA PRO A 125 18.73 -5.96 -2.28
C PRO A 125 18.51 -6.11 -0.77
N THR A 126 17.94 -5.11 -0.12
CA THR A 126 17.67 -5.13 1.32
C THR A 126 16.33 -5.77 1.67
N ILE A 127 15.42 -5.93 0.69
CA ILE A 127 14.09 -6.53 0.88
C ILE A 127 14.12 -7.99 0.38
N LYS A 128 13.97 -8.92 1.29
CA LYS A 128 13.97 -10.36 1.01
C LYS A 128 12.56 -10.90 0.79
N ASP A 129 12.45 -12.14 0.32
CA ASP A 129 11.15 -12.79 0.11
C ASP A 129 10.32 -12.87 1.39
N LYS A 130 10.99 -13.10 2.52
CA LYS A 130 10.36 -13.06 3.84
C LYS A 130 9.76 -11.68 4.16
N ASP A 131 10.47 -10.61 3.83
CA ASP A 131 10.00 -9.25 4.09
C ASP A 131 8.76 -8.93 3.24
N ILE A 132 8.73 -9.38 1.99
CA ILE A 132 7.56 -9.23 1.12
C ILE A 132 6.39 -10.07 1.66
N ALA A 133 6.62 -11.29 2.12
CA ALA A 133 5.59 -12.13 2.75
C ALA A 133 5.04 -11.48 4.04
N ASP A 134 5.89 -10.87 4.85
CA ASP A 134 5.50 -10.13 6.05
C ASP A 134 4.67 -8.89 5.68
N ILE A 135 5.05 -8.12 4.65
CA ILE A 135 4.25 -6.99 4.12
C ILE A 135 2.88 -7.48 3.62
N VAL A 136 2.83 -8.57 2.85
CA VAL A 136 1.58 -9.16 2.37
C VAL A 136 0.69 -9.58 3.54
N THR A 137 1.27 -10.23 4.55
CA THR A 137 0.55 -10.61 5.77
C THR A 137 -0.05 -9.38 6.45
N PHE A 138 0.71 -8.29 6.57
CA PHE A 138 0.21 -7.04 7.15
C PHE A 138 -0.95 -6.49 6.33
N ILE A 139 -0.78 -6.17 5.05
CA ILE A 139 -1.82 -5.50 4.25
C ILE A 139 -3.08 -6.35 4.08
N ARG A 140 -2.98 -7.68 4.12
CA ARG A 140 -4.13 -8.61 4.02
C ARG A 140 -4.88 -8.81 5.33
N HIS A 141 -4.33 -8.32 6.46
CA HIS A 141 -4.96 -8.43 7.79
C HIS A 141 -5.12 -7.08 8.49
N ALA A 142 -4.49 -6.03 7.98
CA ALA A 142 -4.63 -4.67 8.49
C ALA A 142 -6.01 -4.08 8.13
N TRP A 143 -6.38 -3.09 8.88
CA TRP A 143 -7.62 -2.34 8.70
C TRP A 143 -8.84 -3.26 8.68
N SER A 144 -9.63 -3.21 7.63
CA SER A 144 -10.81 -4.08 7.45
C SER A 144 -10.52 -5.37 6.69
N ASN A 145 -9.27 -5.55 6.21
CA ASN A 145 -8.89 -6.74 5.44
C ASN A 145 -8.81 -7.99 6.31
N ARG A 146 -9.32 -9.11 5.80
CA ARG A 146 -9.32 -10.41 6.47
C ARG A 146 -9.17 -11.52 5.42
N SER A 147 -7.96 -11.65 4.88
CA SER A 147 -7.66 -12.59 3.79
C SER A 147 -6.61 -13.64 4.23
N ASP A 148 -6.35 -14.61 3.38
CA ASP A 148 -5.41 -15.69 3.68
C ASP A 148 -3.98 -15.19 3.86
N LEU A 149 -3.23 -15.90 4.71
CA LEU A 149 -1.81 -15.71 4.91
C LEU A 149 -1.03 -16.16 3.67
N VAL A 150 0.10 -15.52 3.43
CA VAL A 150 0.97 -15.84 2.31
C VAL A 150 2.36 -16.20 2.83
N PRO A 151 2.78 -17.46 2.68
CA PRO A 151 4.09 -17.89 3.16
C PRO A 151 5.22 -17.36 2.29
N GLU A 152 6.41 -17.26 2.86
CA GLU A 152 7.63 -16.86 2.13
C GLU A 152 7.88 -17.71 0.89
N SER A 153 7.63 -19.03 0.98
CA SER A 153 7.80 -19.95 -0.14
C SER A 153 7.00 -19.54 -1.38
N PHE A 154 5.80 -18.98 -1.18
CA PHE A 154 4.96 -18.48 -2.28
C PHE A 154 5.60 -17.27 -2.97
N ILE A 155 6.16 -16.34 -2.20
CA ILE A 155 6.87 -15.17 -2.75
C ILE A 155 8.12 -15.61 -3.51
N LYS A 156 8.88 -16.54 -2.95
CA LYS A 156 10.08 -17.13 -3.58
C LYS A 156 9.74 -17.80 -4.92
N GLU A 157 8.66 -18.56 -4.97
CA GLU A 157 8.18 -19.18 -6.19
C GLU A 157 7.73 -18.13 -7.22
N ALA A 158 6.95 -17.14 -6.81
CA ALA A 158 6.52 -16.03 -7.66
C ALA A 158 7.71 -15.26 -8.24
N ARG A 159 8.75 -14.99 -7.45
CA ARG A 159 9.99 -14.36 -7.90
C ARG A 159 10.70 -15.21 -8.96
N GLN A 160 10.80 -16.53 -8.73
CA GLN A 160 11.43 -17.44 -9.68
C GLN A 160 10.67 -17.50 -11.00
N GLN A 161 9.34 -17.57 -10.96
CA GLN A 161 8.49 -17.59 -12.15
C GLN A 161 8.56 -16.29 -12.96
N THR A 162 8.89 -15.18 -12.32
CA THR A 162 8.89 -13.85 -12.93
C THR A 162 10.30 -13.21 -13.03
N LYS A 163 11.36 -14.01 -12.84
CA LYS A 163 12.75 -13.52 -12.81
C LYS A 163 13.16 -12.72 -14.04
N ASP A 164 12.66 -13.11 -15.21
CA ASP A 164 13.00 -12.47 -16.48
C ASP A 164 12.36 -11.09 -16.64
N ARG A 165 11.42 -10.74 -15.76
CA ARG A 165 10.77 -9.43 -15.78
C ARG A 165 11.68 -8.29 -15.24
N GLN A 166 12.67 -8.60 -14.42
CA GLN A 166 13.71 -7.67 -13.97
C GLN A 166 13.17 -6.34 -13.41
N GLY A 167 12.07 -6.38 -12.65
CA GLY A 167 11.48 -5.19 -12.05
C GLY A 167 10.65 -4.32 -13.01
N ILE A 168 10.40 -4.76 -14.24
CA ILE A 168 9.50 -4.05 -15.16
C ILE A 168 8.07 -4.09 -14.59
N PRO A 169 7.42 -2.92 -14.32
CA PRO A 169 6.10 -2.88 -13.72
C PRO A 169 5.03 -3.56 -14.58
N TYR A 170 4.07 -4.17 -13.91
CA TYR A 170 2.85 -4.66 -14.55
C TYR A 170 1.89 -3.52 -14.90
N THR A 171 0.95 -3.81 -15.77
CA THR A 171 -0.24 -3.00 -16.00
C THR A 171 -1.49 -3.80 -15.64
N GLU A 172 -2.63 -3.15 -15.49
CA GLU A 172 -3.90 -3.85 -15.26
C GLU A 172 -4.21 -4.89 -16.35
N LYS A 173 -3.76 -4.65 -17.59
CA LYS A 173 -3.99 -5.55 -18.74
C LYS A 173 -3.26 -6.89 -18.62
N ASP A 174 -2.14 -6.91 -17.90
CA ASP A 174 -1.36 -8.13 -17.69
C ASP A 174 -2.08 -9.17 -16.81
N PHE A 175 -3.21 -8.79 -16.19
CA PHE A 175 -3.98 -9.63 -15.25
C PHE A 175 -5.43 -9.90 -15.70
N LYS A 176 -5.78 -9.52 -16.94
CA LYS A 176 -7.10 -9.78 -17.56
C LYS A 176 -7.11 -11.04 -18.41
#